data_bfb8f674234ec368c0a246726329dca4
#
_entry.id   bfb8f674234ec368c0a246726329dca4
#
_cell.length_a   1.000
_cell.length_b   1.000
_cell.length_c   1.000
_cell.angle_alpha   90.00
_cell.angle_beta   90.00
_cell.angle_gamma   90.00
#
_symmetry.space_group_name_H-M   'P 1'
#
loop_
_entity.id
_entity.type
_entity.pdbx_description
1 polymer ?
#
loop_
_entity_poly.entity_id
_entity_poly.type
_entity_poly.pdbx_seq_one_letter_code
_entity_poly.pdbx_strand_id
1 'polypeptide(L)'
;MRRHLAVIVFIAVSAAPAAALDLPARKPGLWQLDMTFVGRKLPPQSIKECLDAATDKLMNANVSGAGAGVTCSKQELSRSGATLTVDSVCTANGATVTSHAVVTGSFDSAYTVDVTSTRTGGPPMPGAAPGGTHESHTTIAAKWLGPCQPGQRAGDMIMGSGRTVNILDLQKQMQAAPKR
;
A
#
# COMPACT_ATOMS: atom_id res chain seq x y z
N MET A 1 56.17 -14.65 -31.74
CA MET A 1 54.67 -14.70 -31.73
C MET A 1 54.22 -14.65 -30.26
N ARG A 2 53.85 -13.49 -29.72
CA ARG A 2 53.33 -13.34 -28.32
C ARG A 2 51.81 -13.38 -28.39
N ARG A 3 51.20 -14.43 -27.82
CA ARG A 3 49.76 -14.55 -27.66
C ARG A 3 49.33 -13.78 -26.39
N HIS A 4 48.61 -12.68 -26.55
CA HIS A 4 47.97 -11.98 -25.45
C HIS A 4 46.64 -12.70 -25.10
N LEU A 5 46.58 -13.34 -23.93
CA LEU A 5 45.32 -13.83 -23.36
C LEU A 5 44.58 -12.60 -22.75
N ALA A 6 43.46 -12.25 -23.32
CA ALA A 6 42.54 -11.29 -22.72
C ALA A 6 41.67 -12.03 -21.69
N VAL A 7 41.83 -11.68 -20.43
CA VAL A 7 40.97 -12.15 -19.32
C VAL A 7 39.73 -11.26 -19.27
N ILE A 8 38.57 -11.82 -19.66
CA ILE A 8 37.30 -11.15 -19.54
C ILE A 8 36.78 -11.40 -18.12
N VAL A 9 36.77 -10.34 -17.28
CA VAL A 9 36.19 -10.34 -15.94
C VAL A 9 34.70 -10.12 -16.08
N PHE A 10 33.87 -11.14 -15.83
CA PHE A 10 32.41 -11.02 -15.70
C PHE A 10 32.10 -10.45 -14.32
N ILE A 11 31.67 -9.18 -14.28
CA ILE A 11 31.09 -8.59 -13.07
C ILE A 11 29.64 -9.07 -12.98
N ALA A 12 29.37 -10.03 -12.10
CA ALA A 12 28.02 -10.44 -11.77
C ALA A 12 27.36 -9.33 -10.93
N VAL A 13 26.44 -8.58 -11.54
CA VAL A 13 25.56 -7.65 -10.83
C VAL A 13 24.52 -8.47 -10.08
N SER A 14 24.71 -8.67 -8.78
CA SER A 14 23.72 -9.28 -7.91
C SER A 14 22.60 -8.27 -7.68
N ALA A 15 21.41 -8.49 -8.27
CA ALA A 15 20.19 -7.79 -7.92
C ALA A 15 19.80 -8.22 -6.48
N ALA A 16 19.92 -7.31 -5.52
CA ALA A 16 19.40 -7.54 -4.18
C ALA A 16 17.86 -7.64 -4.25
N PRO A 17 17.23 -8.63 -3.61
CA PRO A 17 15.79 -8.68 -3.51
C PRO A 17 15.28 -7.42 -2.81
N ALA A 18 14.24 -6.77 -3.35
CA ALA A 18 13.55 -5.69 -2.68
C ALA A 18 13.02 -6.22 -1.36
N ALA A 19 13.52 -5.70 -0.24
CA ALA A 19 13.04 -6.06 1.09
C ALA A 19 11.58 -5.61 1.19
N ALA A 20 10.67 -6.53 1.55
CA ALA A 20 9.29 -6.17 1.85
C ALA A 20 9.28 -5.21 3.06
N LEU A 21 8.48 -4.13 2.98
CA LEU A 21 8.27 -3.21 4.09
C LEU A 21 7.63 -3.97 5.26
N ASP A 22 8.35 -4.07 6.37
CA ASP A 22 7.85 -4.70 7.59
C ASP A 22 7.15 -3.65 8.48
N LEU A 23 5.91 -3.34 8.12
CA LEU A 23 5.07 -2.45 8.90
C LEU A 23 4.64 -3.14 10.21
N PRO A 24 4.55 -2.39 11.33
CA PRO A 24 4.04 -2.95 12.58
C PRO A 24 2.64 -3.54 12.40
N ALA A 25 2.43 -4.70 12.99
CA ALA A 25 1.13 -5.35 12.96
C ALA A 25 0.11 -4.56 13.79
N ARG A 26 -1.10 -4.41 13.28
CA ARG A 26 -2.23 -3.84 14.00
C ARG A 26 -2.80 -4.87 14.99
N LYS A 27 -3.31 -4.37 16.11
CA LYS A 27 -4.05 -5.21 17.06
C LYS A 27 -5.21 -5.92 16.35
N PRO A 28 -5.38 -7.24 16.50
CA PRO A 28 -6.52 -7.95 15.93
C PRO A 28 -7.87 -7.42 16.41
N GLY A 29 -8.86 -7.40 15.53
CA GLY A 29 -10.21 -6.92 15.82
C GLY A 29 -10.75 -5.99 14.74
N LEU A 30 -11.76 -5.23 15.12
CA LEU A 30 -12.45 -4.29 14.24
C LEU A 30 -11.78 -2.92 14.30
N TRP A 31 -11.37 -2.43 13.14
CA TRP A 31 -10.81 -1.11 12.94
C TRP A 31 -11.77 -0.25 12.11
N GLN A 32 -11.82 1.04 12.40
CA GLN A 32 -12.43 2.04 11.54
C GLN A 32 -11.32 2.92 10.97
N LEU A 33 -11.37 3.14 9.66
CA LEU A 33 -10.47 3.99 8.91
C LEU A 33 -11.30 5.11 8.27
N ASP A 34 -11.02 6.34 8.65
CA ASP A 34 -11.66 7.54 8.09
C ASP A 34 -10.64 8.25 7.20
N MET A 35 -10.93 8.32 5.90
CA MET A 35 -10.06 8.91 4.88
C MET A 35 -10.59 10.28 4.47
N THR A 36 -9.70 11.27 4.47
CA THR A 36 -9.97 12.63 4.01
C THR A 36 -9.01 12.98 2.88
N PHE A 37 -9.55 13.52 1.78
CA PHE A 37 -8.79 13.96 0.61
C PHE A 37 -8.59 15.46 0.66
N VAL A 38 -7.38 15.90 1.03
CA VAL A 38 -7.08 17.31 1.23
C VAL A 38 -7.05 18.04 -0.11
N GLY A 39 -7.70 19.21 -0.19
CA GLY A 39 -7.75 20.00 -1.42
C GLY A 39 -8.67 19.46 -2.52
N ARG A 40 -9.35 18.36 -2.29
CA ARG A 40 -10.33 17.77 -3.24
C ARG A 40 -11.75 17.90 -2.70
N LYS A 41 -12.71 18.21 -3.58
CA LYS A 41 -14.14 18.21 -3.24
C LYS A 41 -14.72 16.79 -3.23
N LEU A 42 -14.04 15.86 -2.54
CA LEU A 42 -14.52 14.50 -2.34
C LEU A 42 -15.02 14.37 -0.89
N PRO A 43 -16.16 13.71 -0.66
CA PRO A 43 -16.62 13.45 0.70
C PRO A 43 -15.61 12.52 1.42
N PRO A 44 -15.45 12.69 2.73
CA PRO A 44 -14.72 11.73 3.54
C PRO A 44 -15.27 10.31 3.35
N GLN A 45 -14.39 9.32 3.34
CA GLN A 45 -14.77 7.92 3.22
C GLN A 45 -14.45 7.20 4.52
N SER A 46 -15.37 6.37 4.98
CA SER A 46 -15.16 5.53 6.14
C SER A 46 -15.24 4.07 5.75
N ILE A 47 -14.27 3.28 6.20
CA ILE A 47 -14.21 1.84 6.01
C ILE A 47 -14.02 1.20 7.38
N LYS A 48 -14.70 0.08 7.63
CA LYS A 48 -14.39 -0.77 8.78
C LYS A 48 -13.74 -2.06 8.32
N GLU A 49 -12.73 -2.51 9.03
CA GLU A 49 -11.94 -3.71 8.71
C GLU A 49 -11.91 -4.65 9.90
N CYS A 50 -12.35 -5.90 9.70
CA CYS A 50 -12.17 -6.96 10.68
C CYS A 50 -10.85 -7.68 10.40
N LEU A 51 -9.89 -7.60 11.31
CA LEU A 51 -8.51 -8.06 11.11
C LEU A 51 -8.13 -9.17 12.08
N ASP A 52 -7.38 -10.13 11.56
CA ASP A 52 -6.46 -10.98 12.31
C ASP A 52 -5.02 -10.75 11.82
N ALA A 53 -4.04 -11.42 12.41
CA ALA A 53 -2.64 -11.24 12.05
C ALA A 53 -2.33 -11.59 10.58
N ALA A 54 -3.04 -12.57 10.02
CA ALA A 54 -2.81 -13.00 8.63
C ALA A 54 -3.39 -11.99 7.62
N THR A 55 -4.61 -11.53 7.86
CA THR A 55 -5.27 -10.54 7.00
C THR A 55 -4.66 -9.16 7.15
N ASP A 56 -4.17 -8.77 8.33
CA ASP A 56 -3.41 -7.54 8.52
C ASP A 56 -2.11 -7.53 7.68
N LYS A 57 -1.34 -8.62 7.75
CA LYS A 57 -0.14 -8.78 6.94
C LYS A 57 -0.43 -8.70 5.44
N LEU A 58 -1.52 -9.32 4.98
CA LEU A 58 -1.95 -9.28 3.59
C LEU A 58 -2.34 -7.85 3.15
N MET A 59 -3.07 -7.10 3.98
CA MET A 59 -3.46 -5.72 3.71
C MET A 59 -2.23 -4.80 3.68
N ASN A 60 -1.31 -4.96 4.64
CA ASN A 60 -0.06 -4.21 4.67
C ASN A 60 0.79 -4.47 3.41
N ALA A 61 0.86 -5.71 2.93
CA ALA A 61 1.56 -6.05 1.70
C ALA A 61 0.94 -5.35 0.47
N ASN A 62 -0.39 -5.26 0.39
CA ASN A 62 -1.05 -4.55 -0.70
C ASN A 62 -0.81 -3.02 -0.65
N VAL A 63 -0.82 -2.44 0.54
CA VAL A 63 -0.52 -1.00 0.76
C VAL A 63 0.94 -0.68 0.42
N SER A 64 1.86 -1.58 0.76
CA SER A 64 3.29 -1.42 0.45
C SER A 64 3.66 -1.70 -1.00
N GLY A 65 2.69 -1.83 -1.91
CA GLY A 65 2.96 -2.01 -3.34
C GLY A 65 3.40 -3.43 -3.73
N ALA A 66 3.26 -4.41 -2.85
CA ALA A 66 3.48 -5.83 -3.17
C ALA A 66 2.29 -6.48 -3.91
N GLY A 67 1.30 -5.67 -4.35
CA GLY A 67 0.14 -6.12 -5.11
C GLY A 67 0.47 -6.58 -6.53
N ALA A 68 -0.38 -7.40 -7.12
CA ALA A 68 -0.21 -7.89 -8.49
C ALA A 68 -0.16 -6.72 -9.50
N GLY A 69 0.87 -6.69 -10.34
CA GLY A 69 1.05 -5.66 -11.37
C GLY A 69 1.65 -4.34 -10.87
N VAL A 70 2.14 -4.30 -9.64
CA VAL A 70 2.90 -3.17 -9.07
C VAL A 70 4.37 -3.57 -8.94
N THR A 71 5.27 -2.69 -9.36
CA THR A 71 6.72 -2.86 -9.19
C THR A 71 7.27 -1.59 -8.55
N CYS A 72 7.95 -1.74 -7.41
CA CYS A 72 8.55 -0.61 -6.72
C CYS A 72 10.07 -0.62 -6.91
N SER A 73 10.60 0.49 -7.38
CA SER A 73 12.06 0.73 -7.49
C SER A 73 12.66 1.27 -6.19
N LYS A 74 11.81 1.85 -5.34
CA LYS A 74 12.19 2.35 -4.02
C LYS A 74 11.08 2.03 -3.02
N GLN A 75 11.46 1.49 -1.86
CA GLN A 75 10.62 1.36 -0.69
C GLN A 75 11.50 1.45 0.54
N GLU A 76 11.31 2.49 1.31
CA GLU A 76 12.10 2.76 2.52
C GLU A 76 11.16 3.00 3.70
N LEU A 77 11.39 2.28 4.78
CA LEU A 77 10.75 2.49 6.07
C LEU A 77 11.79 3.04 7.03
N SER A 78 11.50 4.20 7.61
CA SER A 78 12.31 4.78 8.67
C SER A 78 11.48 5.00 9.92
N ARG A 79 12.14 4.94 11.08
CA ARG A 79 11.49 5.15 12.39
C ARG A 79 12.28 6.21 13.16
N SER A 80 11.54 7.19 13.68
CA SER A 80 12.09 8.20 14.60
C SER A 80 11.14 8.36 15.78
N GLY A 81 11.53 7.80 16.93
CA GLY A 81 10.63 7.71 18.08
C GLY A 81 9.35 6.94 17.78
N ALA A 82 8.20 7.58 17.98
CA ALA A 82 6.87 7.00 17.70
C ALA A 82 6.39 7.25 16.27
N THR A 83 7.19 7.92 15.43
CA THR A 83 6.83 8.24 14.05
C THR A 83 7.46 7.22 13.11
N LEU A 84 6.67 6.68 12.18
CA LEU A 84 7.12 5.89 11.04
C LEU A 84 6.99 6.75 9.79
N THR A 85 7.99 6.68 8.92
CA THR A 85 7.96 7.31 7.60
C THR A 85 8.18 6.23 6.54
N VAL A 86 7.34 6.25 5.52
CA VAL A 86 7.42 5.33 4.37
C VAL A 86 7.58 6.15 3.10
N ASP A 87 8.70 5.95 2.42
CA ASP A 87 8.97 6.52 1.10
C ASP A 87 8.90 5.43 0.04
N SER A 88 8.18 5.66 -1.04
CA SER A 88 8.11 4.69 -2.13
C SER A 88 8.06 5.33 -3.51
N VAL A 89 8.60 4.61 -4.49
CA VAL A 89 8.45 4.90 -5.93
C VAL A 89 8.03 3.60 -6.60
N CYS A 90 6.77 3.57 -7.04
CA CYS A 90 6.17 2.37 -7.60
C CYS A 90 5.57 2.64 -8.99
N THR A 91 5.60 1.65 -9.84
CA THR A 91 5.01 1.67 -11.18
C THR A 91 3.87 0.66 -11.27
N ALA A 92 2.73 1.09 -11.80
CA ALA A 92 1.58 0.23 -12.08
C ALA A 92 0.82 0.78 -13.30
N ASN A 93 0.45 -0.09 -14.24
CA ASN A 93 -0.31 0.28 -15.45
C ASN A 93 0.26 1.50 -16.21
N GLY A 94 1.60 1.58 -16.33
CA GLY A 94 2.27 2.69 -17.01
C GLY A 94 2.29 4.02 -16.23
N ALA A 95 1.77 4.05 -15.01
CA ALA A 95 1.89 5.19 -14.11
C ALA A 95 3.05 4.98 -13.14
N THR A 96 3.81 6.03 -12.84
CA THR A 96 4.76 6.08 -11.72
C THR A 96 4.14 6.88 -10.59
N VAL A 97 4.13 6.31 -9.38
CA VAL A 97 3.64 6.97 -8.16
C VAL A 97 4.80 7.09 -7.19
N THR A 98 5.15 8.31 -6.84
CA THR A 98 6.06 8.63 -5.74
C THR A 98 5.21 9.00 -4.53
N SER A 99 5.42 8.35 -3.40
CA SER A 99 4.66 8.66 -2.19
C SER A 99 5.56 8.78 -0.96
N HIS A 100 5.14 9.67 -0.07
CA HIS A 100 5.70 9.90 1.24
C HIS A 100 4.56 9.81 2.25
N ALA A 101 4.66 8.86 3.18
CA ALA A 101 3.66 8.65 4.22
C ALA A 101 4.28 8.81 5.60
N VAL A 102 3.63 9.56 6.47
CA VAL A 102 4.01 9.73 7.87
C VAL A 102 2.93 9.11 8.74
N VAL A 103 3.33 8.16 9.57
CA VAL A 103 2.43 7.44 10.49
C VAL A 103 2.77 7.81 11.92
N THR A 104 1.76 8.23 12.67
CA THR A 104 1.88 8.59 14.09
C THR A 104 0.79 7.90 14.91
N GLY A 105 1.06 7.59 16.17
CA GLY A 105 0.12 6.94 17.08
C GLY A 105 0.47 5.49 17.37
N SER A 106 -0.52 4.67 17.69
CA SER A 106 -0.35 3.29 18.14
C SER A 106 -1.18 2.32 17.31
N PHE A 107 -0.53 1.28 16.79
CA PHE A 107 -1.18 0.18 16.08
C PHE A 107 -2.02 -0.74 16.99
N ASP A 108 -2.00 -0.49 18.30
CA ASP A 108 -2.87 -1.18 19.27
C ASP A 108 -4.19 -0.46 19.55
N SER A 109 -4.30 0.83 19.19
CA SER A 109 -5.48 1.62 19.58
C SER A 109 -5.94 2.62 18.53
N ALA A 110 -5.08 3.56 18.14
CA ALA A 110 -5.36 4.57 17.13
C ALA A 110 -4.07 5.13 16.53
N TYR A 111 -4.08 5.34 15.22
CA TYR A 111 -2.99 5.97 14.49
C TYR A 111 -3.51 6.84 13.36
N THR A 112 -2.67 7.75 12.90
CA THR A 112 -2.94 8.60 11.74
C THR A 112 -1.87 8.36 10.70
N VAL A 113 -2.26 8.30 9.43
CA VAL A 113 -1.36 8.28 8.27
C VAL A 113 -1.62 9.51 7.44
N ASP A 114 -0.59 10.33 7.24
CA ASP A 114 -0.58 11.45 6.30
C ASP A 114 0.21 11.02 5.07
N VAL A 115 -0.45 11.00 3.90
CA VAL A 115 0.14 10.55 2.64
C VAL A 115 0.13 11.66 1.63
N THR A 116 1.31 12.08 1.17
CA THR A 116 1.46 12.89 -0.04
C THR A 116 1.94 11.99 -1.17
N SER A 117 1.33 12.12 -2.34
CA SER A 117 1.78 11.35 -3.50
C SER A 117 1.70 12.16 -4.79
N THR A 118 2.65 11.89 -5.67
CA THR A 118 2.73 12.42 -7.03
C THR A 118 2.63 11.27 -8.01
N ARG A 119 1.61 11.30 -8.88
CA ARG A 119 1.43 10.33 -9.96
C ARG A 119 1.76 10.95 -11.30
N THR A 120 2.60 10.28 -12.10
CA THR A 120 2.97 10.69 -13.45
C THR A 120 2.68 9.57 -14.44
N GLY A 121 2.08 9.90 -15.58
CA GLY A 121 1.76 8.93 -16.64
C GLY A 121 0.57 8.02 -16.33
N GLY A 122 0.47 6.93 -17.09
CA GLY A 122 -0.63 5.96 -17.02
C GLY A 122 -1.95 6.43 -17.64
N PRO A 123 -3.02 5.64 -17.51
CA PRO A 123 -4.33 5.97 -18.02
C PRO A 123 -4.86 7.30 -17.46
N PRO A 124 -5.65 8.07 -18.24
CA PRO A 124 -6.27 9.29 -17.76
C PRO A 124 -7.12 9.02 -16.51
N MET A 125 -7.03 9.91 -15.53
CA MET A 125 -7.93 9.88 -14.37
C MET A 125 -9.12 10.80 -14.63
N PRO A 126 -10.33 10.48 -14.14
CA PRO A 126 -11.48 11.35 -14.25
C PRO A 126 -11.17 12.75 -13.70
N GLY A 127 -11.37 13.79 -14.54
CA GLY A 127 -11.10 15.18 -14.18
C GLY A 127 -9.64 15.63 -14.26
N ALA A 128 -8.75 14.80 -14.80
CA ALA A 128 -7.32 15.10 -14.94
C ALA A 128 -6.90 15.13 -16.42
N ALA A 129 -5.94 16.01 -16.75
CA ALA A 129 -5.38 16.05 -18.09
C ALA A 129 -4.62 14.74 -18.42
N PRO A 130 -4.72 14.22 -19.66
CA PRO A 130 -3.98 13.04 -20.07
C PRO A 130 -2.47 13.25 -19.93
N GLY A 131 -1.76 12.27 -19.36
CA GLY A 131 -0.29 12.29 -19.23
C GLY A 131 0.28 13.31 -18.25
N GLY A 132 -0.57 14.05 -17.53
CA GLY A 132 -0.17 15.04 -16.54
C GLY A 132 0.41 14.45 -15.25
N THR A 133 1.04 15.33 -14.48
CA THR A 133 1.43 15.04 -13.10
C THR A 133 0.27 15.39 -12.16
N HIS A 134 -0.08 14.49 -11.25
CA HIS A 134 -1.16 14.68 -10.30
C HIS A 134 -0.64 14.51 -8.89
N GLU A 135 -0.81 15.55 -8.09
CA GLU A 135 -0.52 15.51 -6.66
C GLU A 135 -1.79 15.18 -5.89
N SER A 136 -1.63 14.43 -4.82
CA SER A 136 -2.70 14.14 -3.87
C SER A 136 -2.16 14.14 -2.46
N HIS A 137 -3.00 14.60 -1.53
CA HIS A 137 -2.75 14.53 -0.10
C HIS A 137 -3.97 13.88 0.54
N THR A 138 -3.72 12.81 1.30
CA THR A 138 -4.76 12.01 1.96
C THR A 138 -4.37 11.80 3.41
N THR A 139 -5.28 12.08 4.31
CA THR A 139 -5.15 11.75 5.72
C THR A 139 -6.05 10.57 6.04
N ILE A 140 -5.52 9.57 6.73
CA ILE A 140 -6.25 8.39 7.20
C ILE A 140 -6.17 8.37 8.72
N ALA A 141 -7.32 8.49 9.39
CA ALA A 141 -7.43 8.29 10.82
C ALA A 141 -7.95 6.88 11.10
N ALA A 142 -7.16 6.05 11.76
CA ALA A 142 -7.49 4.68 12.10
C ALA A 142 -7.74 4.54 13.59
N LYS A 143 -8.83 3.86 13.97
CA LYS A 143 -9.21 3.62 15.36
C LYS A 143 -9.66 2.17 15.55
N TRP A 144 -9.11 1.51 16.56
CA TRP A 144 -9.57 0.20 17.00
C TRP A 144 -10.90 0.33 17.75
N LEU A 145 -11.90 -0.45 17.37
CA LEU A 145 -13.26 -0.39 17.93
C LEU A 145 -13.56 -1.54 18.89
N GLY A 146 -12.69 -2.54 18.97
CA GLY A 146 -12.90 -3.74 19.76
C GLY A 146 -12.74 -5.02 18.94
N PRO A 147 -13.21 -6.16 19.44
CA PRO A 147 -13.27 -7.40 18.67
C PRO A 147 -14.16 -7.27 17.44
N CYS A 148 -13.92 -8.09 16.40
CA CYS A 148 -14.84 -8.19 15.27
C CYS A 148 -16.24 -8.57 15.77
N GLN A 149 -17.27 -8.06 15.10
CA GLN A 149 -18.66 -8.31 15.47
C GLN A 149 -19.10 -9.73 15.06
N PRO A 150 -20.12 -10.30 15.72
CA PRO A 150 -20.69 -11.56 15.30
C PRO A 150 -21.08 -11.56 13.81
N GLY A 151 -20.68 -12.60 13.09
CA GLY A 151 -20.94 -12.72 11.65
C GLY A 151 -19.86 -12.09 10.75
N GLN A 152 -18.93 -11.30 11.31
CA GLN A 152 -17.77 -10.82 10.56
C GLN A 152 -16.68 -11.88 10.50
N ARG A 153 -15.99 -11.95 9.35
CA ARG A 153 -14.82 -12.81 9.14
C ARG A 153 -13.57 -11.95 9.07
N ALA A 154 -12.44 -12.50 9.48
CA ALA A 154 -11.14 -11.85 9.24
C ALA A 154 -10.97 -11.52 7.74
N GLY A 155 -10.54 -10.30 7.45
CA GLY A 155 -10.43 -9.76 6.10
C GLY A 155 -11.68 -9.10 5.55
N ASP A 156 -12.77 -9.03 6.29
CA ASP A 156 -13.96 -8.28 5.88
C ASP A 156 -13.70 -6.77 5.93
N MET A 157 -13.94 -6.11 4.80
CA MET A 157 -13.93 -4.66 4.65
C MET A 157 -15.36 -4.18 4.42
N ILE A 158 -15.87 -3.36 5.32
CA ILE A 158 -17.23 -2.81 5.27
C ILE A 158 -17.12 -1.36 4.82
N MET A 159 -17.58 -1.10 3.60
CA MET A 159 -17.58 0.24 3.00
C MET A 159 -18.63 1.14 3.65
N GLY A 160 -18.49 2.46 3.54
CA GLY A 160 -19.50 3.43 4.03
C GLY A 160 -20.88 3.24 3.43
N SER A 161 -21.01 2.59 2.28
CA SER A 161 -22.29 2.18 1.68
C SER A 161 -22.93 0.96 2.34
N GLY A 162 -22.30 0.33 3.32
CA GLY A 162 -22.71 -0.92 3.94
C GLY A 162 -22.31 -2.20 3.17
N ARG A 163 -21.71 -2.07 2.00
CA ARG A 163 -21.23 -3.24 1.23
C ARG A 163 -20.00 -3.85 1.92
N THR A 164 -20.04 -5.16 2.12
CA THR A 164 -18.91 -5.93 2.64
C THR A 164 -18.17 -6.63 1.50
N VAL A 165 -16.84 -6.56 1.54
CA VAL A 165 -15.92 -7.26 0.64
C VAL A 165 -14.88 -7.95 1.50
N ASN A 166 -14.56 -9.23 1.21
CA ASN A 166 -13.51 -9.94 1.95
C ASN A 166 -12.22 -9.99 1.12
N ILE A 167 -11.10 -9.57 1.70
CA ILE A 167 -9.80 -9.51 1.01
C ILE A 167 -9.30 -10.88 0.56
N LEU A 168 -9.59 -11.94 1.32
CA LEU A 168 -9.20 -13.32 0.96
C LEU A 168 -9.99 -13.83 -0.24
N ASP A 169 -11.26 -13.45 -0.35
CA ASP A 169 -12.10 -13.81 -1.48
C ASP A 169 -11.67 -13.05 -2.75
N LEU A 170 -11.30 -11.78 -2.62
CA LEU A 170 -10.70 -11.01 -3.71
C LEU A 170 -9.37 -11.63 -4.19
N GLN A 171 -8.51 -12.04 -3.27
CA GLN A 171 -7.25 -12.69 -3.62
C GLN A 171 -7.46 -13.98 -4.40
N LYS A 172 -8.40 -14.83 -3.99
CA LYS A 172 -8.77 -16.06 -4.72
C LYS A 172 -9.27 -15.75 -6.13
N GLN A 173 -10.12 -14.73 -6.29
CA GLN A 173 -10.63 -14.31 -7.60
C GLN A 173 -9.51 -13.85 -8.53
N MET A 174 -8.56 -13.06 -8.03
CA MET A 174 -7.40 -12.61 -8.80
C MET A 174 -6.49 -13.76 -9.23
N GLN A 175 -6.31 -14.78 -8.37
CA GLN A 175 -5.52 -15.97 -8.70
C GLN A 175 -6.21 -16.89 -9.70
N ALA A 176 -7.54 -16.94 -9.70
CA ALA A 176 -8.35 -17.73 -10.62
C ALA A 176 -8.54 -17.07 -12.00
N ALA A 177 -8.24 -15.77 -12.12
CA ALA A 177 -8.37 -15.05 -13.39
C ALA A 177 -7.33 -15.55 -14.41
N PRO A 178 -7.71 -15.84 -15.67
CA PRO A 178 -6.78 -16.30 -16.68
C PRO A 178 -5.70 -15.22 -16.90
N LYS A 179 -4.43 -15.66 -16.88
CA LYS A 179 -3.30 -14.78 -17.23
C LYS A 179 -3.44 -14.42 -18.71
N ARG A 180 -3.73 -13.15 -18.99
CA ARG A 180 -3.73 -12.60 -20.35
C ARG A 180 -2.32 -12.26 -20.80
#